data_f5353aa2dbd27360aad0cee9e148ced6
#
_entry.id   f5353aa2dbd27360aad0cee9e148ced6
#
_cell.length_a   1.000
_cell.length_b   1.000
_cell.length_c   1.000
_cell.angle_alpha   90.00
_cell.angle_beta   90.00
_cell.angle_gamma   90.00
#
_symmetry.space_group_name_H-M   'P 1'
#
loop_
_entity.id
_entity.type
_entity.pdbx_description
1 polymer ?
#
loop_
_entity_poly.entity_id
_entity_poly.type
_entity_poly.pdbx_seq_one_letter_code
_entity_poly.pdbx_strand_id
1 'polypeptide(L)'
;MELLTIENIEKYYGNRSNMTKAIDDVSFTVDKGEFVAIMGASGSGKTTLLNCISTIDSVTAGRIYLEGKDITRLKGSALNAFRRDKLGFIFQDFNLLDTLTAYENIALTLSIRRTPVGEIDKSVRRVAQQLGISDVLEKYPYHMSGGQKQRVASARAIITDPSIVLADEPTGALDSKSARMLLERFNYLNHELGTTILMVTHDSFTASYASRVIFLKDGKLFHELRRGSDTRKQLFDKIMNVVMLLGGDVSDVI
;
A
#
# COMPACT_ATOMS: atom_id res chain seq x y z
N MET A 1 -16.31 -10.10 -2.83
CA MET A 1 -15.80 -11.25 -2.05
C MET A 1 -14.65 -10.73 -1.18
N GLU A 2 -14.83 -10.80 0.14
CA GLU A 2 -13.86 -10.27 1.10
C GLU A 2 -12.50 -10.96 0.97
N LEU A 3 -11.47 -10.17 0.72
CA LEU A 3 -10.09 -10.62 0.65
C LEU A 3 -9.36 -10.42 1.97
N LEU A 4 -9.48 -9.19 2.53
CA LEU A 4 -8.89 -8.80 3.80
C LEU A 4 -10.00 -8.43 4.77
N THR A 5 -9.96 -8.99 5.99
CA THR A 5 -10.88 -8.67 7.09
C THR A 5 -10.08 -8.28 8.31
N ILE A 6 -10.37 -7.12 8.85
CA ILE A 6 -9.75 -6.57 10.06
C ILE A 6 -10.83 -6.48 11.13
N GLU A 7 -10.59 -7.10 12.29
CA GLU A 7 -11.54 -7.22 13.38
C GLU A 7 -10.95 -6.66 14.68
N ASN A 8 -11.47 -5.54 15.13
CA ASN A 8 -11.21 -4.89 16.41
C ASN A 8 -9.71 -4.84 16.75
N ILE A 9 -8.87 -4.47 15.77
CA ILE A 9 -7.45 -4.42 16.01
C ILE A 9 -7.07 -3.22 16.88
N GLU A 10 -6.13 -3.50 17.79
CA GLU A 10 -5.49 -2.51 18.64
C GLU A 10 -3.97 -2.65 18.56
N LYS A 11 -3.27 -1.52 18.60
CA LYS A 11 -1.82 -1.49 18.67
C LYS A 11 -1.33 -0.47 19.67
N TYR A 12 -0.58 -0.94 20.65
CA TYR A 12 0.05 -0.11 21.68
C TYR A 12 1.56 -0.17 21.54
N TYR A 13 2.21 0.97 21.79
CA TYR A 13 3.66 1.09 21.94
C TYR A 13 4.00 1.65 23.32
N GLY A 14 5.18 1.31 23.82
CA GLY A 14 5.68 1.82 25.10
C GLY A 14 5.51 0.86 26.27
N ASN A 15 5.74 1.35 27.47
CA ASN A 15 5.68 0.62 28.75
C ASN A 15 4.48 1.06 29.57
N ARG A 16 4.19 0.33 30.67
CA ARG A 16 3.04 0.61 31.58
C ARG A 16 2.91 2.06 32.04
N SER A 17 4.02 2.81 32.10
CA SER A 17 4.04 4.22 32.55
C SER A 17 3.90 5.25 31.41
N ASN A 18 4.11 4.82 30.15
CA ASN A 18 4.02 5.72 28.99
C ASN A 18 3.59 4.90 27.76
N MET A 19 2.29 4.64 27.67
CA MET A 19 1.70 3.80 26.62
C MET A 19 1.01 4.69 25.59
N THR A 20 1.41 4.55 24.32
CA THR A 20 0.77 5.22 23.19
C THR A 20 -0.10 4.23 22.45
N LYS A 21 -1.39 4.51 22.32
CA LYS A 21 -2.34 3.75 21.54
C LYS A 21 -2.32 4.23 20.10
N ALA A 22 -1.60 3.53 19.23
CA ALA A 22 -1.43 3.91 17.83
C ALA A 22 -2.60 3.46 16.94
N ILE A 23 -3.24 2.34 17.29
CA ILE A 23 -4.49 1.85 16.69
C ILE A 23 -5.45 1.50 17.82
N ASP A 24 -6.70 1.94 17.70
CA ASP A 24 -7.74 1.83 18.72
C ASP A 24 -9.06 1.34 18.11
N ASP A 25 -9.30 0.04 18.23
CA ASP A 25 -10.54 -0.63 17.82
C ASP A 25 -10.92 -0.40 16.34
N VAL A 26 -9.97 -0.71 15.43
CA VAL A 26 -10.17 -0.55 13.99
C VAL A 26 -10.70 -1.84 13.39
N SER A 27 -11.83 -1.73 12.66
CA SER A 27 -12.46 -2.84 11.93
C SER A 27 -12.91 -2.39 10.56
N PHE A 28 -12.51 -3.09 9.50
CA PHE A 28 -13.00 -2.92 8.12
C PHE A 28 -12.63 -4.12 7.26
N THR A 29 -13.23 -4.21 6.08
CA THR A 29 -12.92 -5.25 5.08
C THR A 29 -12.43 -4.62 3.79
N VAL A 30 -11.70 -5.39 2.98
CA VAL A 30 -11.32 -5.04 1.61
C VAL A 30 -11.72 -6.19 0.70
N ASP A 31 -12.46 -5.88 -0.36
CA ASP A 31 -12.85 -6.86 -1.36
C ASP A 31 -11.72 -7.15 -2.36
N LYS A 32 -11.75 -8.35 -2.94
CA LYS A 32 -10.81 -8.70 -4.02
C LYS A 32 -11.01 -7.76 -5.21
N GLY A 33 -9.91 -7.21 -5.73
CA GLY A 33 -9.92 -6.24 -6.82
C GLY A 33 -10.32 -4.83 -6.39
N GLU A 34 -10.47 -4.55 -5.10
CA GLU A 34 -10.75 -3.20 -4.61
C GLU A 34 -9.46 -2.36 -4.53
N PHE A 35 -9.55 -1.08 -4.85
CA PHE A 35 -8.49 -0.10 -4.60
C PHE A 35 -8.93 0.80 -3.45
N VAL A 36 -8.35 0.59 -2.28
CA VAL A 36 -8.68 1.33 -1.05
C VAL A 36 -7.53 2.26 -0.68
N ALA A 37 -7.84 3.51 -0.37
CA ALA A 37 -6.91 4.45 0.26
C ALA A 37 -7.27 4.63 1.74
N ILE A 38 -6.24 4.64 2.59
CA ILE A 38 -6.36 5.02 4.01
C ILE A 38 -5.72 6.39 4.16
N MET A 39 -6.52 7.38 4.58
CA MET A 39 -6.09 8.75 4.78
C MET A 39 -6.12 9.16 6.25
N GLY A 40 -5.37 10.20 6.57
CA GLY A 40 -5.34 10.82 7.90
C GLY A 40 -4.10 11.69 8.07
N ALA A 41 -4.09 12.53 9.10
CA ALA A 41 -2.94 13.37 9.44
C ALA A 41 -1.69 12.53 9.80
N SER A 42 -0.53 13.18 9.84
CA SER A 42 0.68 12.54 10.39
C SER A 42 0.41 12.07 11.82
N GLY A 43 0.86 10.85 12.15
CA GLY A 43 0.62 10.26 13.48
C GLY A 43 -0.76 9.64 13.68
N SER A 44 -1.69 9.66 12.71
CA SER A 44 -3.03 9.06 12.86
C SER A 44 -3.05 7.52 12.91
N GLY A 45 -1.91 6.84 12.73
CA GLY A 45 -1.79 5.38 12.80
C GLY A 45 -1.74 4.64 11.44
N LYS A 46 -1.75 5.34 10.28
CA LYS A 46 -1.79 4.72 8.94
C LYS A 46 -0.67 3.70 8.68
N THR A 47 0.58 4.13 8.85
CA THR A 47 1.75 3.25 8.67
C THR A 47 1.76 2.11 9.70
N THR A 48 1.33 2.37 10.94
CA THR A 48 1.16 1.32 11.95
C THR A 48 0.13 0.27 11.51
N LEU A 49 -1.02 0.71 11.00
CA LEU A 49 -2.04 -0.18 10.47
C LEU A 49 -1.50 -1.02 9.31
N LEU A 50 -0.81 -0.37 8.35
CA LEU A 50 -0.21 -1.05 7.22
C LEU A 50 0.86 -2.08 7.66
N ASN A 51 1.67 -1.74 8.67
CA ASN A 51 2.67 -2.63 9.26
C ASN A 51 2.03 -3.84 9.96
N CYS A 52 0.89 -3.67 10.62
CA CYS A 52 0.13 -4.78 11.20
C CYS A 52 -0.43 -5.70 10.09
N ILE A 53 -0.99 -5.15 9.03
CA ILE A 53 -1.53 -5.92 7.89
C ILE A 53 -0.41 -6.67 7.15
N SER A 54 0.76 -6.04 6.98
CA SER A 54 1.93 -6.68 6.35
C SER A 54 2.65 -7.66 7.28
N THR A 55 2.22 -7.75 8.53
CA THR A 55 2.88 -8.55 9.57
C THR A 55 4.30 -8.09 9.92
N ILE A 56 4.74 -6.91 9.45
CA ILE A 56 6.01 -6.28 9.87
C ILE A 56 5.95 -6.01 11.37
N ASP A 57 4.76 -5.60 11.86
CA ASP A 57 4.49 -5.47 13.28
C ASP A 57 3.31 -6.38 13.68
N SER A 58 3.23 -6.73 14.96
CA SER A 58 2.14 -7.54 15.52
C SER A 58 1.07 -6.66 16.14
N VAL A 59 -0.20 -7.03 16.00
CA VAL A 59 -1.30 -6.41 16.74
C VAL A 59 -1.18 -6.71 18.24
N THR A 60 -1.65 -5.79 19.08
CA THR A 60 -1.75 -6.01 20.52
C THR A 60 -3.03 -6.78 20.86
N ALA A 61 -4.14 -6.46 20.17
CA ALA A 61 -5.42 -7.16 20.28
C ALA A 61 -6.12 -7.19 18.92
N GLY A 62 -7.19 -7.98 18.80
CA GLY A 62 -7.95 -8.15 17.57
C GLY A 62 -7.33 -9.17 16.61
N ARG A 63 -7.88 -9.25 15.41
CA ARG A 63 -7.46 -10.22 14.38
C ARG A 63 -7.45 -9.62 12.98
N ILE A 64 -6.59 -10.16 12.13
CA ILE A 64 -6.52 -9.82 10.72
C ILE A 64 -6.56 -11.13 9.92
N TYR A 65 -7.47 -11.20 8.96
CA TYR A 65 -7.61 -12.34 8.07
C TYR A 65 -7.31 -11.93 6.63
N LEU A 66 -6.52 -12.72 5.93
CA LEU A 66 -6.35 -12.61 4.48
C LEU A 66 -6.80 -13.93 3.85
N GLU A 67 -7.72 -13.85 2.89
CA GLU A 67 -8.35 -15.03 2.26
C GLU A 67 -8.92 -16.01 3.31
N GLY A 68 -9.52 -15.49 4.38
CA GLY A 68 -10.10 -16.25 5.49
C GLY A 68 -9.07 -16.85 6.47
N LYS A 69 -7.76 -16.67 6.24
CA LYS A 69 -6.70 -17.17 7.12
C LYS A 69 -6.27 -16.10 8.13
N ASP A 70 -6.32 -16.42 9.42
CA ASP A 70 -5.83 -15.55 10.50
C ASP A 70 -4.30 -15.37 10.38
N ILE A 71 -3.87 -14.17 9.97
CA ILE A 71 -2.45 -13.84 9.78
C ILE A 71 -1.77 -13.39 11.07
N THR A 72 -2.53 -13.02 12.10
CA THR A 72 -1.99 -12.57 13.40
C THR A 72 -1.30 -13.71 14.17
N ARG A 73 -1.62 -14.94 13.82
CA ARG A 73 -1.07 -16.17 14.45
C ARG A 73 0.10 -16.79 13.69
N LEU A 74 0.45 -16.24 12.52
CA LEU A 74 1.53 -16.81 11.71
C LEU A 74 2.89 -16.60 12.40
N LYS A 75 3.74 -17.64 12.37
CA LYS A 75 5.11 -17.63 12.94
C LYS A 75 6.08 -18.40 12.05
N GLY A 76 7.37 -18.11 12.18
CA GLY A 76 8.44 -18.86 11.52
C GLY A 76 8.28 -18.99 10.01
N SER A 77 8.39 -20.21 9.48
CA SER A 77 8.33 -20.48 8.05
C SER A 77 6.98 -20.13 7.41
N ALA A 78 5.86 -20.29 8.14
CA ALA A 78 4.53 -19.94 7.66
C ALA A 78 4.37 -18.41 7.46
N LEU A 79 4.95 -17.60 8.36
CA LEU A 79 4.97 -16.14 8.24
C LEU A 79 5.82 -15.70 7.05
N ASN A 80 7.00 -16.31 6.85
CA ASN A 80 7.87 -16.00 5.73
C ASN A 80 7.24 -16.39 4.39
N ALA A 81 6.57 -17.54 4.32
CA ALA A 81 5.82 -17.95 3.13
C ALA A 81 4.67 -16.98 2.83
N PHE A 82 3.93 -16.56 3.86
CA PHE A 82 2.86 -15.58 3.72
C PHE A 82 3.36 -14.26 3.11
N ARG A 83 4.42 -13.68 3.67
CA ARG A 83 5.01 -12.42 3.16
C ARG A 83 5.48 -12.56 1.71
N ARG A 84 6.16 -13.67 1.40
CA ARG A 84 6.71 -13.93 0.06
C ARG A 84 5.63 -14.15 -0.99
N ASP A 85 4.55 -14.86 -0.63
CA ASP A 85 3.62 -15.41 -1.61
C ASP A 85 2.30 -14.62 -1.70
N LYS A 86 1.94 -13.87 -0.65
CA LYS A 86 0.64 -13.20 -0.56
C LYS A 86 0.71 -11.68 -0.59
N LEU A 87 1.86 -11.10 -0.25
CA LEU A 87 2.01 -9.67 -0.13
C LEU A 87 2.94 -9.09 -1.20
N GLY A 88 2.52 -7.99 -1.83
CA GLY A 88 3.40 -7.03 -2.49
C GLY A 88 3.52 -5.80 -1.61
N PHE A 89 4.72 -5.27 -1.40
CA PHE A 89 4.92 -4.07 -0.60
C PHE A 89 5.67 -3.00 -1.38
N ILE A 90 5.11 -1.78 -1.39
CA ILE A 90 5.66 -0.58 -2.02
C ILE A 90 5.91 0.44 -0.93
N PHE A 91 7.18 0.79 -0.71
CA PHE A 91 7.62 1.74 0.30
C PHE A 91 7.76 3.15 -0.27
N GLN A 92 7.68 4.15 0.58
CA GLN A 92 7.91 5.55 0.24
C GLN A 92 9.35 5.76 -0.30
N ASP A 93 10.36 5.15 0.32
CA ASP A 93 11.78 5.29 -0.02
C ASP A 93 12.28 4.25 -1.02
N PHE A 94 11.38 3.68 -1.84
CA PHE A 94 11.65 2.70 -2.89
C PHE A 94 12.23 1.36 -2.39
N ASN A 95 13.16 1.38 -1.44
CA ASN A 95 13.88 0.23 -0.88
C ASN A 95 14.47 -0.70 -1.98
N LEU A 96 15.05 -0.10 -3.02
CA LEU A 96 15.80 -0.82 -4.04
C LEU A 96 17.22 -1.12 -3.53
N LEU A 97 17.77 -2.24 -3.98
CA LEU A 97 19.16 -2.59 -3.72
C LEU A 97 20.04 -1.87 -4.75
N ASP A 98 20.87 -0.93 -4.30
CA ASP A 98 21.71 -0.08 -5.16
C ASP A 98 22.79 -0.86 -5.92
N THR A 99 23.15 -2.05 -5.43
CA THR A 99 24.10 -2.97 -6.05
C THR A 99 23.52 -3.81 -7.18
N LEU A 100 22.20 -3.77 -7.37
CA LEU A 100 21.47 -4.51 -8.38
C LEU A 100 20.86 -3.56 -9.42
N THR A 101 20.81 -3.98 -10.67
CA THR A 101 20.06 -3.29 -11.73
C THR A 101 18.55 -3.30 -11.44
N ALA A 102 17.76 -2.56 -12.21
CA ALA A 102 16.30 -2.61 -12.11
C ALA A 102 15.79 -4.03 -12.40
N TYR A 103 16.33 -4.68 -13.43
CA TYR A 103 16.00 -6.07 -13.77
C TYR A 103 16.24 -7.00 -12.57
N GLU A 104 17.42 -6.94 -11.97
CA GLU A 104 17.81 -7.81 -10.85
C GLU A 104 16.98 -7.53 -9.58
N ASN A 105 16.68 -6.25 -9.28
CA ASN A 105 15.76 -5.88 -8.20
C ASN A 105 14.39 -6.52 -8.36
N ILE A 106 13.85 -6.56 -9.58
CA ILE A 106 12.55 -7.17 -9.87
C ILE A 106 12.66 -8.69 -9.84
N ALA A 107 13.70 -9.27 -10.47
CA ALA A 107 13.91 -10.71 -10.56
C ALA A 107 14.16 -11.37 -9.19
N LEU A 108 14.69 -10.62 -8.22
CA LEU A 108 15.06 -11.12 -6.90
C LEU A 108 13.92 -11.86 -6.20
N THR A 109 12.69 -11.32 -6.27
CA THR A 109 11.54 -11.93 -5.61
C THR A 109 11.15 -13.28 -6.23
N LEU A 110 11.27 -13.42 -7.54
CA LEU A 110 11.07 -14.70 -8.23
C LEU A 110 12.19 -15.70 -7.92
N SER A 111 13.44 -15.22 -7.80
CA SER A 111 14.57 -16.05 -7.42
C SER A 111 14.39 -16.61 -5.99
N ILE A 112 13.91 -15.81 -5.06
CA ILE A 112 13.57 -16.25 -3.68
C ILE A 112 12.44 -17.29 -3.70
N ARG A 113 11.49 -17.18 -4.64
CA ARG A 113 10.44 -18.20 -4.87
C ARG A 113 10.93 -19.45 -5.58
N ARG A 114 12.20 -19.49 -6.01
CA ARG A 114 12.78 -20.58 -6.80
C ARG A 114 12.08 -20.80 -8.14
N THR A 115 11.60 -19.71 -8.76
CA THR A 115 11.02 -19.74 -10.11
C THR A 115 12.08 -20.21 -11.12
N PRO A 116 11.75 -21.07 -12.10
CA PRO A 116 12.68 -21.49 -13.13
C PRO A 116 13.26 -20.29 -13.89
N VAL A 117 14.57 -20.31 -14.18
CA VAL A 117 15.30 -19.18 -14.79
C VAL A 117 14.65 -18.72 -16.11
N GLY A 118 14.18 -19.66 -16.94
CA GLY A 118 13.52 -19.33 -18.21
C GLY A 118 12.19 -18.59 -18.09
N GLU A 119 11.53 -18.62 -16.91
CA GLU A 119 10.29 -17.91 -16.65
C GLU A 119 10.54 -16.52 -16.06
N ILE A 120 11.69 -16.31 -15.40
CA ILE A 120 12.03 -15.05 -14.74
C ILE A 120 12.11 -13.92 -15.77
N ASP A 121 12.89 -14.09 -16.85
CA ASP A 121 13.06 -13.03 -17.86
C ASP A 121 11.73 -12.62 -18.50
N LYS A 122 10.91 -13.58 -18.88
CA LYS A 122 9.57 -13.32 -19.43
C LYS A 122 8.69 -12.55 -18.47
N SER A 123 8.70 -12.91 -17.19
CA SER A 123 7.89 -12.26 -16.15
C SER A 123 8.38 -10.83 -15.87
N VAL A 124 9.70 -10.62 -15.77
CA VAL A 124 10.29 -9.29 -15.58
C VAL A 124 9.94 -8.36 -16.74
N ARG A 125 10.12 -8.80 -17.99
CA ARG A 125 9.79 -7.97 -19.17
C ARG A 125 8.32 -7.64 -19.25
N ARG A 126 7.42 -8.57 -18.94
CA ARG A 126 5.97 -8.34 -18.87
C ARG A 126 5.63 -7.24 -17.87
N VAL A 127 6.11 -7.35 -16.64
CA VAL A 127 5.81 -6.37 -15.57
C VAL A 127 6.47 -5.01 -15.87
N ALA A 128 7.68 -5.02 -16.45
CA ALA A 128 8.37 -3.80 -16.88
C ALA A 128 7.56 -3.04 -17.94
N GLN A 129 6.97 -3.73 -18.90
CA GLN A 129 6.09 -3.14 -19.90
C GLN A 129 4.82 -2.56 -19.28
N GLN A 130 4.18 -3.29 -18.35
CA GLN A 130 2.97 -2.82 -17.63
C GLN A 130 3.22 -1.52 -16.86
N LEU A 131 4.41 -1.37 -16.27
CA LEU A 131 4.79 -0.19 -15.49
C LEU A 131 5.56 0.88 -16.28
N GLY A 132 5.83 0.64 -17.58
CA GLY A 132 6.53 1.59 -18.44
C GLY A 132 7.96 1.87 -17.99
N ILE A 133 8.72 0.81 -17.70
CA ILE A 133 10.13 0.84 -17.25
C ILE A 133 11.04 -0.09 -18.06
N SER A 134 10.61 -0.53 -19.24
CA SER A 134 11.42 -1.43 -20.08
C SER A 134 12.76 -0.83 -20.50
N ASP A 135 12.83 0.50 -20.61
CA ASP A 135 14.01 1.28 -20.99
C ASP A 135 15.06 1.44 -19.89
N VAL A 136 14.72 1.07 -18.64
CA VAL A 136 15.61 1.23 -17.49
C VAL A 136 16.04 -0.09 -16.85
N LEU A 137 15.67 -1.23 -17.40
CA LEU A 137 15.94 -2.54 -16.81
C LEU A 137 17.42 -2.78 -16.50
N GLU A 138 18.32 -2.29 -17.37
CA GLU A 138 19.77 -2.44 -17.21
C GLU A 138 20.42 -1.34 -16.36
N LYS A 139 19.63 -0.37 -15.86
CA LYS A 139 20.14 0.73 -15.03
C LYS A 139 20.16 0.36 -13.56
N TYR A 140 21.17 0.87 -12.86
CA TYR A 140 21.22 0.83 -11.41
C TYR A 140 20.34 1.95 -10.79
N PRO A 141 19.88 1.81 -9.53
CA PRO A 141 19.02 2.80 -8.89
C PRO A 141 19.56 4.24 -8.92
N TYR A 142 20.86 4.43 -8.76
CA TYR A 142 21.48 5.76 -8.79
C TYR A 142 21.49 6.42 -10.18
N HIS A 143 21.20 5.69 -11.26
CA HIS A 143 21.02 6.21 -12.62
C HIS A 143 19.56 6.42 -13.01
N MET A 144 18.62 6.27 -12.07
CA MET A 144 17.18 6.41 -12.32
C MET A 144 16.60 7.63 -11.60
N SER A 145 15.57 8.24 -12.21
CA SER A 145 14.76 9.25 -11.52
C SER A 145 13.91 8.62 -10.39
N GLY A 146 13.46 9.42 -9.44
CA GLY A 146 12.59 8.96 -8.35
C GLY A 146 11.35 8.21 -8.86
N GLY A 147 10.70 8.75 -9.90
CA GLY A 147 9.55 8.08 -10.52
C GLY A 147 9.88 6.75 -11.20
N GLN A 148 11.07 6.61 -11.80
CA GLN A 148 11.55 5.34 -12.34
C GLN A 148 11.82 4.33 -11.21
N LYS A 149 12.52 4.74 -10.15
CA LYS A 149 12.76 3.90 -8.96
C LYS A 149 11.46 3.38 -8.36
N GLN A 150 10.45 4.25 -8.21
CA GLN A 150 9.17 3.85 -7.62
C GLN A 150 8.40 2.87 -8.51
N ARG A 151 8.44 3.05 -9.84
CA ARG A 151 7.85 2.05 -10.75
C ARG A 151 8.61 0.72 -10.75
N VAL A 152 9.94 0.73 -10.58
CA VAL A 152 10.73 -0.51 -10.38
C VAL A 152 10.36 -1.19 -9.06
N ALA A 153 10.23 -0.43 -7.96
CA ALA A 153 9.77 -0.96 -6.67
C ALA A 153 8.35 -1.56 -6.78
N SER A 154 7.47 -0.89 -7.55
CA SER A 154 6.12 -1.41 -7.83
C SER A 154 6.17 -2.69 -8.67
N ALA A 155 7.04 -2.77 -9.68
CA ALA A 155 7.25 -3.99 -10.47
C ALA A 155 7.70 -5.16 -9.60
N ARG A 156 8.65 -4.92 -8.70
CA ARG A 156 9.11 -5.91 -7.72
C ARG A 156 7.98 -6.39 -6.81
N ALA A 157 7.08 -5.49 -6.42
CA ALA A 157 5.97 -5.82 -5.53
C ALA A 157 4.89 -6.69 -6.21
N ILE A 158 4.63 -6.48 -7.51
CA ILE A 158 3.53 -7.17 -8.22
C ILE A 158 3.95 -8.41 -9.00
N ILE A 159 5.26 -8.61 -9.25
CA ILE A 159 5.73 -9.69 -10.16
C ILE A 159 5.37 -11.10 -9.68
N THR A 160 5.11 -11.26 -8.39
CA THR A 160 4.72 -12.53 -7.77
C THR A 160 3.22 -12.79 -7.81
N ASP A 161 2.42 -11.91 -8.44
CA ASP A 161 0.96 -11.93 -8.44
C ASP A 161 0.41 -12.07 -7.00
N PRO A 162 0.73 -11.12 -6.09
CA PRO A 162 0.32 -11.19 -4.70
C PRO A 162 -1.20 -11.05 -4.54
N SER A 163 -1.75 -11.58 -3.44
CA SER A 163 -3.17 -11.43 -3.13
C SER A 163 -3.56 -9.97 -2.90
N ILE A 164 -2.65 -9.19 -2.29
CA ILE A 164 -2.82 -7.76 -2.02
C ILE A 164 -1.50 -7.01 -2.16
N VAL A 165 -1.57 -5.81 -2.73
CA VAL A 165 -0.47 -4.83 -2.76
C VAL A 165 -0.70 -3.78 -1.68
N LEU A 166 0.27 -3.64 -0.79
CA LEU A 166 0.31 -2.64 0.27
C LEU A 166 1.25 -1.51 -0.15
N ALA A 167 0.79 -0.27 -0.15
CA ALA A 167 1.58 0.88 -0.57
C ALA A 167 1.62 1.94 0.55
N ASP A 168 2.81 2.22 1.07
CA ASP A 168 3.04 3.23 2.11
C ASP A 168 3.54 4.52 1.48
N GLU A 169 2.69 5.55 1.43
CA GLU A 169 2.98 6.88 0.86
C GLU A 169 3.71 6.81 -0.50
N PRO A 170 3.21 6.06 -1.49
CA PRO A 170 3.98 5.68 -2.69
C PRO A 170 4.36 6.88 -3.57
N THR A 171 3.74 8.04 -3.35
CA THR A 171 4.00 9.29 -4.09
C THR A 171 4.81 10.31 -3.29
N GLY A 172 5.09 10.04 -2.01
CA GLY A 172 5.66 11.04 -1.08
C GLY A 172 7.05 11.58 -1.48
N ALA A 173 7.84 10.78 -2.20
CA ALA A 173 9.18 11.17 -2.68
C ALA A 173 9.19 11.60 -4.16
N LEU A 174 8.02 11.82 -4.80
CA LEU A 174 7.89 12.07 -6.23
C LEU A 174 7.45 13.51 -6.55
N ASP A 175 7.92 14.03 -7.69
CA ASP A 175 7.32 15.22 -8.30
C ASP A 175 5.89 14.90 -8.81
N SER A 176 5.08 15.95 -9.03
CA SER A 176 3.67 15.81 -9.41
C SER A 176 3.45 15.03 -10.71
N LYS A 177 4.36 15.13 -11.68
CA LYS A 177 4.27 14.40 -12.95
C LYS A 177 4.54 12.91 -12.74
N SER A 178 5.58 12.58 -11.99
CA SER A 178 5.95 11.20 -11.64
C SER A 178 4.90 10.54 -10.76
N ALA A 179 4.35 11.25 -9.78
CA ALA A 179 3.25 10.80 -8.94
C ALA A 179 2.01 10.44 -9.78
N ARG A 180 1.60 11.33 -10.69
CA ARG A 180 0.48 11.08 -11.60
C ARG A 180 0.71 9.85 -12.46
N MET A 181 1.89 9.71 -13.07
CA MET A 181 2.23 8.54 -13.89
C MET A 181 2.17 7.24 -13.08
N LEU A 182 2.65 7.23 -11.84
CA LEU A 182 2.57 6.07 -10.95
C LEU A 182 1.12 5.69 -10.64
N LEU A 183 0.29 6.68 -10.26
CA LEU A 183 -1.11 6.45 -9.92
C LEU A 183 -1.94 5.98 -11.11
N GLU A 184 -1.65 6.45 -12.33
CA GLU A 184 -2.24 5.93 -13.56
C GLU A 184 -1.87 4.46 -13.79
N ARG A 185 -0.63 4.03 -13.43
CA ARG A 185 -0.24 2.62 -13.46
C ARG A 185 -0.95 1.80 -12.39
N PHE A 186 -1.12 2.32 -11.17
CA PHE A 186 -1.92 1.63 -10.14
C PHE A 186 -3.37 1.46 -10.57
N ASN A 187 -3.95 2.49 -11.15
CA ASN A 187 -5.30 2.40 -11.71
C ASN A 187 -5.40 1.32 -12.79
N TYR A 188 -4.43 1.25 -13.71
CA TYR A 188 -4.35 0.19 -14.72
C TYR A 188 -4.23 -1.20 -14.09
N LEU A 189 -3.33 -1.39 -13.11
CA LEU A 189 -3.17 -2.68 -12.41
C LEU A 189 -4.47 -3.11 -11.71
N ASN A 190 -5.19 -2.15 -11.12
CA ASN A 190 -6.44 -2.45 -10.44
C ASN A 190 -7.57 -2.77 -11.43
N HIS A 191 -7.84 -1.90 -12.41
CA HIS A 191 -8.99 -2.05 -13.32
C HIS A 191 -8.80 -3.15 -14.36
N GLU A 192 -7.60 -3.27 -14.95
CA GLU A 192 -7.37 -4.21 -16.05
C GLU A 192 -6.85 -5.57 -15.56
N LEU A 193 -6.10 -5.59 -14.45
CA LEU A 193 -5.52 -6.83 -13.94
C LEU A 193 -6.19 -7.33 -12.65
N GLY A 194 -7.16 -6.60 -12.12
CA GLY A 194 -7.89 -6.98 -10.90
C GLY A 194 -7.03 -6.99 -9.63
N THR A 195 -5.89 -6.29 -9.64
CA THR A 195 -4.99 -6.22 -8.48
C THR A 195 -5.68 -5.52 -7.32
N THR A 196 -5.73 -6.15 -6.15
CA THR A 196 -6.21 -5.49 -4.93
C THR A 196 -5.11 -4.60 -4.36
N ILE A 197 -5.43 -3.33 -4.10
CA ILE A 197 -4.46 -2.33 -3.62
C ILE A 197 -4.99 -1.69 -2.35
N LEU A 198 -4.18 -1.71 -1.29
CA LEU A 198 -4.41 -0.93 -0.07
C LEU A 198 -3.26 0.08 0.07
N MET A 199 -3.59 1.35 -0.09
CA MET A 199 -2.62 2.44 -0.09
C MET A 199 -2.85 3.35 1.10
N VAL A 200 -1.80 3.72 1.82
CA VAL A 200 -1.87 4.80 2.81
C VAL A 200 -1.27 6.07 2.23
N THR A 201 -1.92 7.19 2.49
CA THR A 201 -1.46 8.50 2.06
C THR A 201 -2.11 9.62 2.88
N HIS A 202 -1.45 10.77 2.95
CA HIS A 202 -2.04 12.02 3.46
C HIS A 202 -2.44 12.97 2.31
N ASP A 203 -2.09 12.62 1.06
CA ASP A 203 -2.37 13.44 -0.10
C ASP A 203 -3.73 13.11 -0.73
N SER A 204 -4.62 14.12 -0.79
CA SER A 204 -5.98 13.99 -1.32
C SER A 204 -6.02 13.67 -2.81
N PHE A 205 -5.05 14.18 -3.59
CA PHE A 205 -4.94 13.86 -5.01
C PHE A 205 -4.63 12.38 -5.22
N THR A 206 -3.67 11.85 -4.47
CA THR A 206 -3.30 10.42 -4.48
C THR A 206 -4.50 9.55 -4.09
N ALA A 207 -5.19 9.88 -3.00
CA ALA A 207 -6.35 9.12 -2.53
C ALA A 207 -7.52 9.12 -3.52
N SER A 208 -7.66 10.17 -4.34
CA SER A 208 -8.75 10.28 -5.34
C SER A 208 -8.71 9.21 -6.44
N TYR A 209 -7.59 8.49 -6.58
CA TYR A 209 -7.48 7.36 -7.52
C TYR A 209 -8.14 6.08 -7.00
N ALA A 210 -8.34 5.96 -5.69
CA ALA A 210 -8.99 4.81 -5.09
C ALA A 210 -10.49 4.77 -5.39
N SER A 211 -11.09 3.59 -5.28
CA SER A 211 -12.54 3.41 -5.34
C SER A 211 -13.22 3.68 -3.99
N ARG A 212 -12.44 3.61 -2.90
CA ARG A 212 -12.87 3.82 -1.53
C ARG A 212 -11.78 4.47 -0.71
N VAL A 213 -12.17 5.42 0.13
CA VAL A 213 -11.25 6.14 1.03
C VAL A 213 -11.73 5.99 2.46
N ILE A 214 -10.86 5.47 3.32
CA ILE A 214 -11.08 5.30 4.76
C ILE A 214 -10.23 6.35 5.47
N PHE A 215 -10.84 7.13 6.36
CA PHE A 215 -10.15 8.16 7.12
C PHE A 215 -9.86 7.67 8.54
N LEU A 216 -8.59 7.79 8.93
CA LEU A 216 -8.11 7.54 10.29
C LEU A 216 -7.86 8.85 11.03
N LYS A 217 -8.36 8.95 12.27
CA LYS A 217 -8.05 10.02 13.21
C LYS A 217 -7.73 9.40 14.58
N ASP A 218 -6.59 9.74 15.15
CA ASP A 218 -6.17 9.31 16.49
C ASP A 218 -6.28 7.79 16.71
N GLY A 219 -5.85 7.03 15.71
CA GLY A 219 -5.88 5.56 15.73
C GLY A 219 -7.24 4.92 15.47
N LYS A 220 -8.30 5.69 15.21
CA LYS A 220 -9.67 5.21 14.98
C LYS A 220 -10.15 5.46 13.56
N LEU A 221 -11.12 4.67 13.11
CA LEU A 221 -11.88 5.00 11.91
C LEU A 221 -12.76 6.22 12.19
N PHE A 222 -12.57 7.26 11.37
CA PHE A 222 -13.33 8.50 11.48
C PHE A 222 -14.48 8.57 10.47
N HIS A 223 -14.19 8.26 9.20
CA HIS A 223 -15.15 8.36 8.10
C HIS A 223 -14.76 7.46 6.94
N GLU A 224 -15.71 7.19 6.06
CA GLU A 224 -15.51 6.42 4.83
C GLU A 224 -16.21 7.10 3.66
N LEU A 225 -15.52 7.20 2.52
CA LEU A 225 -16.08 7.62 1.25
C LEU A 225 -15.95 6.51 0.21
N ARG A 226 -17.02 6.29 -0.56
CA ARG A 226 -17.00 5.41 -1.75
C ARG A 226 -17.20 6.25 -2.99
N ARG A 227 -16.40 5.99 -4.03
CA ARG A 227 -16.52 6.71 -5.29
C ARG A 227 -17.85 6.42 -5.98
N GLY A 228 -18.29 5.16 -6.02
CA GLY A 228 -19.51 4.76 -6.73
C GLY A 228 -19.51 5.23 -8.18
N SER A 229 -20.53 6.01 -8.57
CA SER A 229 -20.66 6.62 -9.90
C SER A 229 -19.96 7.98 -10.04
N ASP A 230 -19.34 8.48 -8.98
CA ASP A 230 -18.65 9.78 -9.01
C ASP A 230 -17.43 9.75 -9.93
N THR A 231 -17.16 10.88 -10.57
CA THR A 231 -15.88 11.11 -11.22
C THR A 231 -14.77 11.25 -10.17
N ARG A 232 -13.51 11.03 -10.57
CA ARG A 232 -12.35 11.24 -9.69
C ARG A 232 -12.33 12.66 -9.09
N LYS A 233 -12.73 13.68 -9.88
CA LYS A 233 -12.80 15.07 -9.41
C LYS A 233 -13.83 15.22 -8.29
N GLN A 234 -15.02 14.66 -8.46
CA GLN A 234 -16.07 14.71 -7.42
C GLN A 234 -15.63 13.99 -6.14
N LEU A 235 -14.97 12.84 -6.27
CA LEU A 235 -14.40 12.17 -5.10
C LEU A 235 -13.32 13.03 -4.44
N PHE A 236 -12.42 13.66 -5.22
CA PHE A 236 -11.40 14.57 -4.68
C PHE A 236 -12.03 15.71 -3.88
N ASP A 237 -13.07 16.36 -4.42
CA ASP A 237 -13.78 17.46 -3.73
C ASP A 237 -14.41 16.96 -2.40
N LYS A 238 -14.99 15.75 -2.39
CA LYS A 238 -15.51 15.12 -1.17
C LYS A 238 -14.40 14.83 -0.15
N ILE A 239 -13.26 14.32 -0.61
CA ILE A 239 -12.08 14.07 0.24
C ILE A 239 -11.62 15.37 0.89
N MET A 240 -11.51 16.46 0.12
CA MET A 240 -11.10 17.77 0.63
C MET A 240 -12.02 18.26 1.76
N ASN A 241 -13.35 18.10 1.59
CA ASN A 241 -14.30 18.46 2.64
C ASN A 241 -14.08 17.67 3.95
N VAL A 242 -13.80 16.36 3.85
CA VAL A 242 -13.50 15.55 5.05
C VAL A 242 -12.16 15.95 5.68
N VAL A 243 -11.13 16.25 4.86
CA VAL A 243 -9.82 16.71 5.36
C VAL A 243 -9.95 18.03 6.11
N MET A 244 -10.78 18.97 5.62
CA MET A 244 -11.07 20.23 6.34
C MET A 244 -11.71 19.97 7.70
N LEU A 245 -12.63 19.01 7.80
CA LEU A 245 -13.24 18.61 9.08
C LEU A 245 -12.24 17.92 10.03
N LEU A 246 -11.26 17.19 9.49
CA LEU A 246 -10.22 16.54 10.28
C LEU A 246 -9.19 17.52 10.84
N GLY A 247 -8.85 18.57 10.08
CA GLY A 247 -7.85 19.59 10.42
C GLY A 247 -8.40 20.82 11.14
N GLY A 248 -9.73 21.00 11.16
CA GLY A 248 -10.39 22.11 11.81
C GLY A 248 -10.88 21.73 13.21
N ASP A 249 -10.22 22.24 14.26
CA ASP A 249 -10.97 22.71 15.42
C ASP A 249 -11.85 23.87 14.92
N VAL A 250 -13.16 23.64 14.83
CA VAL A 250 -14.15 24.65 14.41
C VAL A 250 -14.24 25.81 15.41
N SER A 251 -13.44 25.79 16.47
CA SER A 251 -13.37 26.82 17.51
C SER A 251 -12.53 28.06 17.14
N ASP A 252 -11.72 28.00 16.07
CA ASP A 252 -10.82 29.12 15.67
C ASP A 252 -11.32 29.94 14.46
N VAL A 253 -12.56 29.75 14.01
CA VAL A 253 -13.14 30.47 12.86
C VAL A 253 -14.49 31.12 13.23
N ILE A 254 -14.59 31.74 14.43
CA ILE A 254 -15.65 32.72 14.75
C ILE A 254 -15.00 33.94 15.39
#